data_f94f7beb7d990a2a595f0021bbab0d83
#
_entry.id   f94f7beb7d990a2a595f0021bbab0d83
#
_cell.length_a   1.000
_cell.length_b   1.000
_cell.length_c   1.000
_cell.angle_alpha   90.00
_cell.angle_beta   90.00
_cell.angle_gamma   90.00
#
_symmetry.space_group_name_H-M   'P 1'
#
loop_
_entity.id
_entity.type
_entity.pdbx_description
1 polymer ?
#
loop_
_entity_poly.entity_id
_entity_poly.type
_entity_poly.pdbx_seq_one_letter_code
_entity_poly.pdbx_strand_id
1 'polypeptide(L)'
;ILLVAEMEELKSEMDTGEGVIIESYMDSQKGPTSTVLIEKGIIKKGDYIGTESSVGKVKNLSDFLGSEIEKAEPSDPVIIIGFENVPMVGERMYVYQSIDEAKSKLKQKNNRIKIDDDYNEDKKYLDLIIKADALGSIEAIREILNILPQEKVGIRIIKAEVGDVSETDVKLARGSNAAIISFRMKTDKIAEITAEKENIKIHKFDIIYELSQKARELMERKR
;
A
#
# COMPACT_ATOMS: atom_id res chain seq x y z
N ILE A 1 -38.67 23.85 16.66
CA ILE A 1 -37.40 23.45 16.01
C ILE A 1 -36.34 23.14 17.11
N LEU A 2 -36.18 23.96 18.14
CA LEU A 2 -35.24 23.66 19.25
C LEU A 2 -35.64 22.38 20.01
N LEU A 3 -36.95 22.15 20.26
CA LEU A 3 -37.43 20.96 20.99
C LEU A 3 -37.21 19.62 20.23
N VAL A 4 -37.18 19.66 18.91
CA VAL A 4 -36.88 18.47 18.07
C VAL A 4 -35.40 18.17 18.07
N ALA A 5 -34.52 19.18 18.17
CA ALA A 5 -33.07 19.00 18.28
C ALA A 5 -32.64 18.44 19.65
N GLU A 6 -33.41 18.74 20.72
CA GLU A 6 -33.17 18.15 22.07
C GLU A 6 -33.70 16.70 22.20
N MET A 7 -34.61 16.26 21.33
CA MET A 7 -35.10 14.88 21.36
C MET A 7 -34.28 13.89 20.54
N GLU A 8 -33.47 14.34 19.60
CA GLU A 8 -32.38 13.56 19.08
C GLU A 8 -31.19 13.73 20.04
N GLU A 9 -31.17 12.96 21.13
CA GLU A 9 -29.91 12.59 21.73
C GLU A 9 -29.11 11.92 20.62
N LEU A 10 -28.26 12.70 19.95
CA LEU A 10 -27.10 12.21 19.22
C LEU A 10 -26.20 11.57 20.28
N LYS A 11 -26.59 10.36 20.72
CA LYS A 11 -25.66 9.42 21.30
C LYS A 11 -24.67 9.14 20.20
N SER A 12 -23.62 9.97 20.12
CA SER A 12 -22.39 9.52 19.52
C SER A 12 -22.08 8.24 20.28
N GLU A 13 -22.16 7.11 19.62
CA GLU A 13 -21.57 5.87 20.13
C GLU A 13 -20.10 6.16 20.29
N MET A 14 -19.73 6.67 21.47
CA MET A 14 -18.38 7.17 21.80
C MET A 14 -17.35 6.04 21.87
N ASP A 15 -17.78 4.79 21.67
CA ASP A 15 -16.95 3.62 21.95
C ASP A 15 -16.24 3.02 20.73
N THR A 16 -16.61 3.40 19.50
CA THR A 16 -15.95 2.87 18.30
C THR A 16 -15.47 4.00 17.40
N GLY A 17 -14.16 4.24 17.37
CA GLY A 17 -13.56 5.20 16.44
C GLY A 17 -13.73 4.73 14.99
N GLU A 18 -14.21 5.62 14.12
CA GLU A 18 -14.35 5.41 12.68
C GLU A 18 -13.72 6.58 11.93
N GLY A 19 -13.01 6.30 10.84
CA GLY A 19 -12.42 7.31 9.99
C GLY A 19 -12.18 6.82 8.58
N VAL A 20 -11.72 7.72 7.72
CA VAL A 20 -11.40 7.43 6.31
C VAL A 20 -9.92 7.72 6.05
N ILE A 21 -9.25 6.81 5.37
CA ILE A 21 -7.86 6.97 4.93
C ILE A 21 -7.83 7.99 3.79
N ILE A 22 -7.20 9.16 4.02
CA ILE A 22 -7.05 10.20 3.00
C ILE A 22 -5.68 10.20 2.34
N GLU A 23 -4.67 9.70 3.02
CA GLU A 23 -3.33 9.50 2.47
C GLU A 23 -2.66 8.31 3.14
N SER A 24 -1.81 7.60 2.41
CA SER A 24 -1.12 6.43 2.95
C SER A 24 0.16 6.14 2.18
N TYR A 25 1.26 5.97 2.90
CA TYR A 25 2.58 5.71 2.32
C TYR A 25 3.47 4.92 3.27
N MET A 26 4.57 4.38 2.73
CA MET A 26 5.62 3.76 3.51
C MET A 26 6.69 4.80 3.83
N ASP A 27 6.79 5.18 5.09
CA ASP A 27 7.90 5.98 5.58
C ASP A 27 9.12 5.09 5.87
N SER A 28 10.31 5.49 5.41
CA SER A 28 11.53 4.69 5.53
C SER A 28 12.03 4.53 6.96
N GLN A 29 11.58 5.35 7.90
CA GLN A 29 11.97 5.32 9.31
C GLN A 29 10.84 4.87 10.22
N LYS A 30 9.62 5.30 9.92
CA LYS A 30 8.43 5.09 10.76
C LYS A 30 7.59 3.89 10.33
N GLY A 31 7.79 3.37 9.11
CA GLY A 31 7.01 2.29 8.53
C GLY A 31 5.68 2.78 7.92
N PRO A 32 4.65 1.91 7.84
CA PRO A 32 3.35 2.27 7.29
C PRO A 32 2.75 3.47 8.04
N THR A 33 2.54 4.56 7.31
CA THR A 33 2.04 5.83 7.82
C THR A 33 0.80 6.22 7.03
N SER A 34 -0.25 6.65 7.71
CA SER A 34 -1.52 7.01 7.07
C SER A 34 -2.10 8.25 7.70
N THR A 35 -2.62 9.15 6.86
CA THR A 35 -3.44 10.28 7.31
C THR A 35 -4.91 9.83 7.27
N VAL A 36 -5.58 9.97 8.39
CA VAL A 36 -6.97 9.53 8.59
C VAL A 36 -7.81 10.72 9.01
N LEU A 37 -8.94 10.92 8.36
CA LEU A 37 -9.97 11.84 8.83
C LEU A 37 -10.92 11.09 9.74
N ILE A 38 -11.00 11.51 10.99
CA ILE A 38 -11.89 10.89 11.98
C ILE A 38 -13.33 11.36 11.70
N GLU A 39 -14.24 10.41 11.50
CA GLU A 39 -15.67 10.70 11.25
C GLU A 39 -16.51 10.55 12.52
N LYS A 40 -16.20 9.53 13.35
CA LYS A 40 -16.96 9.22 14.58
C LYS A 40 -16.06 8.67 15.66
N GLY A 41 -16.51 8.83 16.91
CA GLY A 41 -15.83 8.28 18.08
C GLY A 41 -14.48 8.93 18.35
N ILE A 42 -13.66 8.27 19.13
CA ILE A 42 -12.32 8.76 19.54
C ILE A 42 -11.32 7.66 19.23
N ILE A 43 -10.17 8.06 18.72
CA ILE A 43 -9.02 7.18 18.49
C ILE A 43 -7.91 7.58 19.45
N LYS A 44 -7.29 6.58 20.09
CA LYS A 44 -6.22 6.77 21.07
C LYS A 44 -4.98 5.97 20.69
N LYS A 45 -3.85 6.42 21.20
CA LYS A 45 -2.60 5.65 21.15
C LYS A 45 -2.80 4.32 21.87
N GLY A 46 -2.47 3.22 21.20
CA GLY A 46 -2.66 1.86 21.71
C GLY A 46 -3.89 1.14 21.20
N ASP A 47 -4.83 1.82 20.55
CA ASP A 47 -6.02 1.20 19.97
C ASP A 47 -5.66 0.22 18.84
N TYR A 48 -6.48 -0.82 18.69
CA TYR A 48 -6.39 -1.72 17.53
C TYR A 48 -7.25 -1.18 16.42
N ILE A 49 -6.65 -1.06 15.25
CA ILE A 49 -7.28 -0.47 14.06
C ILE A 49 -7.26 -1.45 12.90
N GLY A 50 -8.22 -1.32 12.01
CA GLY A 50 -8.28 -2.11 10.79
C GLY A 50 -9.06 -1.43 9.70
N THR A 51 -8.60 -1.65 8.47
CA THR A 51 -9.27 -1.29 7.22
C THR A 51 -9.62 -2.56 6.45
N GLU A 52 -10.02 -2.44 5.18
CA GLU A 52 -10.23 -3.61 4.32
C GLU A 52 -8.93 -4.29 3.87
N SER A 53 -7.82 -3.55 3.81
CA SER A 53 -6.52 -4.04 3.32
C SER A 53 -5.47 -4.24 4.40
N SER A 54 -5.60 -3.61 5.57
CA SER A 54 -4.58 -3.63 6.62
C SER A 54 -5.18 -3.56 8.02
N VAL A 55 -4.46 -4.14 8.97
CA VAL A 55 -4.74 -4.04 10.40
C VAL A 55 -3.51 -3.55 11.14
N GLY A 56 -3.68 -3.11 12.37
CA GLY A 56 -2.55 -2.68 13.18
C GLY A 56 -2.93 -2.24 14.57
N LYS A 57 -1.93 -1.70 15.27
CA LYS A 57 -2.09 -1.05 16.57
C LYS A 57 -1.51 0.34 16.49
N VAL A 58 -2.25 1.37 16.90
CA VAL A 58 -1.79 2.75 16.93
C VAL A 58 -0.56 2.87 17.82
N LYS A 59 0.63 2.98 17.21
CA LYS A 59 1.91 3.15 17.91
C LYS A 59 2.16 4.62 18.20
N ASN A 60 1.84 5.47 17.20
CA ASN A 60 1.94 6.92 17.33
C ASN A 60 0.73 7.58 16.66
N LEU A 61 0.27 8.67 17.25
CA LEU A 61 -0.80 9.52 16.77
C LEU A 61 -0.28 10.95 16.76
N SER A 62 -0.39 11.64 15.65
CA SER A 62 0.05 13.03 15.50
C SER A 62 -1.01 13.86 14.79
N ASP A 63 -1.05 15.13 15.09
CA ASP A 63 -1.86 16.09 14.34
C ASP A 63 -1.26 16.35 12.94
N PHE A 64 -1.95 17.14 12.13
CA PHE A 64 -1.50 17.50 10.78
C PHE A 64 -0.23 18.41 10.78
N LEU A 65 0.15 18.97 11.93
CA LEU A 65 1.40 19.72 12.12
C LEU A 65 2.57 18.80 12.52
N GLY A 66 2.29 17.51 12.79
CA GLY A 66 3.29 16.53 13.22
C GLY A 66 3.53 16.50 14.73
N SER A 67 2.74 17.21 15.53
CA SER A 67 2.82 17.16 16.99
C SER A 67 2.14 15.91 17.52
N GLU A 68 2.79 15.17 18.43
CA GLU A 68 2.18 13.99 19.05
C GLU A 68 0.95 14.36 19.87
N ILE A 69 -0.11 13.57 19.72
CA ILE A 69 -1.36 13.69 20.46
C ILE A 69 -1.74 12.34 21.07
N GLU A 70 -2.42 12.36 22.21
CA GLU A 70 -2.85 11.13 22.90
C GLU A 70 -4.19 10.58 22.35
N LYS A 71 -5.03 11.48 21.84
CA LYS A 71 -6.35 11.17 21.29
C LYS A 71 -6.68 12.08 20.11
N ALA A 72 -7.51 11.57 19.21
CA ALA A 72 -8.11 12.30 18.10
C ALA A 72 -9.62 12.25 18.18
N GLU A 73 -10.28 13.37 17.85
CA GLU A 73 -11.74 13.55 17.93
C GLU A 73 -12.33 13.66 16.50
N PRO A 74 -13.67 13.56 16.34
CA PRO A 74 -14.31 13.71 15.04
C PRO A 74 -13.97 15.04 14.36
N SER A 75 -13.77 14.97 13.05
CA SER A 75 -13.33 16.04 12.15
C SER A 75 -11.82 16.36 12.22
N ASP A 76 -11.05 15.68 13.08
CA ASP A 76 -9.60 15.84 13.09
C ASP A 76 -8.93 15.02 11.99
N PRO A 77 -8.11 15.62 11.11
CA PRO A 77 -7.16 14.90 10.29
C PRO A 77 -5.94 14.53 11.12
N VAL A 78 -5.65 13.24 11.23
CA VAL A 78 -4.57 12.74 12.07
C VAL A 78 -3.65 11.80 11.33
N ILE A 79 -2.37 11.83 11.67
CA ILE A 79 -1.37 10.92 11.15
C ILE A 79 -1.24 9.75 12.11
N ILE A 80 -1.49 8.54 11.60
CA ILE A 80 -1.42 7.29 12.34
C ILE A 80 -0.24 6.46 11.85
N ILE A 81 0.58 6.00 12.80
CA ILE A 81 1.65 5.03 12.57
C ILE A 81 1.31 3.78 13.35
N GLY A 82 1.34 2.61 12.69
CA GLY A 82 1.10 1.36 13.39
C GLY A 82 0.34 0.30 12.61
N PHE A 83 -0.07 0.55 11.38
CA PHE A 83 -0.56 -0.48 10.48
C PHE A 83 0.51 -1.54 10.19
N GLU A 84 0.12 -2.79 9.94
CA GLU A 84 1.03 -3.87 9.51
C GLU A 84 1.48 -3.64 8.05
N ASN A 85 0.57 -3.17 7.20
CA ASN A 85 0.81 -2.82 5.80
C ASN A 85 0.22 -1.43 5.50
N VAL A 86 0.63 -0.82 4.41
CA VAL A 86 0.06 0.46 3.97
C VAL A 86 -1.40 0.23 3.53
N PRO A 87 -2.40 0.83 4.20
CA PRO A 87 -3.80 0.69 3.79
C PRO A 87 -4.10 1.46 2.51
N MET A 88 -5.19 1.12 1.83
CA MET A 88 -5.61 1.82 0.62
C MET A 88 -6.27 3.16 0.96
N VAL A 89 -6.00 4.18 0.14
CA VAL A 89 -6.68 5.48 0.24
C VAL A 89 -8.16 5.31 -0.09
N GLY A 90 -9.03 5.97 0.69
CA GLY A 90 -10.49 5.84 0.57
C GLY A 90 -11.10 4.71 1.39
N GLU A 91 -10.30 3.80 1.96
CA GLU A 91 -10.83 2.78 2.87
C GLU A 91 -11.32 3.39 4.19
N ARG A 92 -12.37 2.79 4.73
CA ARG A 92 -12.83 3.09 6.09
C ARG A 92 -11.98 2.35 7.11
N MET A 93 -11.55 3.07 8.12
CA MET A 93 -10.84 2.53 9.27
C MET A 93 -11.79 2.44 10.46
N TYR A 94 -11.68 1.34 11.19
CA TYR A 94 -12.45 1.09 12.42
C TYR A 94 -11.53 0.74 13.58
N VAL A 95 -11.93 1.13 14.79
CA VAL A 95 -11.29 0.68 16.02
C VAL A 95 -11.93 -0.64 16.48
N TYR A 96 -11.09 -1.56 16.91
CA TYR A 96 -11.48 -2.90 17.38
C TYR A 96 -11.00 -3.14 18.80
N GLN A 97 -11.64 -4.07 19.51
CA GLN A 97 -11.24 -4.43 20.87
C GLN A 97 -9.95 -5.26 20.90
N SER A 98 -9.66 -5.99 19.82
CA SER A 98 -8.45 -6.81 19.68
C SER A 98 -7.97 -6.88 18.24
N ILE A 99 -6.69 -7.23 18.10
CA ILE A 99 -6.09 -7.46 16.77
C ILE A 99 -6.70 -8.67 16.06
N ASP A 100 -7.14 -9.68 16.81
CA ASP A 100 -7.74 -10.89 16.25
C ASP A 100 -9.12 -10.60 15.65
N GLU A 101 -9.88 -9.73 16.28
CA GLU A 101 -11.16 -9.24 15.75
C GLU A 101 -10.94 -8.48 14.44
N ALA A 102 -9.98 -7.55 14.41
CA ALA A 102 -9.61 -6.82 13.19
C ALA A 102 -9.19 -7.79 12.06
N LYS A 103 -8.33 -8.76 12.36
CA LYS A 103 -7.87 -9.79 11.40
C LYS A 103 -8.98 -10.69 10.89
N SER A 104 -9.97 -11.00 11.71
CA SER A 104 -11.09 -11.86 11.29
C SER A 104 -11.95 -11.20 10.22
N LYS A 105 -12.16 -9.90 10.34
CA LYS A 105 -12.90 -9.09 9.33
C LYS A 105 -12.11 -8.88 8.04
N LEU A 106 -10.79 -8.75 8.13
CA LEU A 106 -9.90 -8.66 6.97
C LEU A 106 -9.94 -9.93 6.10
N LYS A 107 -9.94 -11.12 6.73
CA LYS A 107 -9.95 -12.41 6.02
C LYS A 107 -11.22 -12.65 5.20
N GLN A 108 -12.35 -12.06 5.56
CA GLN A 108 -13.62 -12.24 4.84
C GLN A 108 -13.67 -11.53 3.49
N LYS A 109 -12.83 -10.53 3.23
CA LYS A 109 -12.83 -9.71 1.99
C LYS A 109 -11.67 -9.95 1.03
N ASN A 110 -10.59 -10.63 1.45
CA ASN A 110 -9.37 -10.83 0.63
C ASN A 110 -9.52 -11.77 -0.59
N ASN A 111 -10.76 -12.12 -0.96
CA ASN A 111 -11.04 -12.99 -2.12
C ASN A 111 -11.21 -12.22 -3.45
N ARG A 112 -10.79 -10.95 -3.57
CA ARG A 112 -11.09 -10.13 -4.75
C ARG A 112 -9.92 -9.30 -5.30
N ILE A 113 -8.69 -9.77 -5.24
CA ILE A 113 -7.67 -9.28 -6.18
C ILE A 113 -7.53 -10.35 -7.24
N LYS A 114 -8.40 -10.32 -8.24
CA LYS A 114 -8.19 -11.05 -9.48
C LYS A 114 -6.96 -10.44 -10.17
N ILE A 115 -5.89 -11.22 -10.23
CA ILE A 115 -4.88 -11.06 -11.27
C ILE A 115 -5.64 -11.36 -12.57
N ASP A 116 -5.67 -10.42 -13.50
CA ASP A 116 -6.24 -10.65 -14.83
C ASP A 116 -5.47 -11.78 -15.51
N ASP A 117 -6.06 -12.97 -15.47
CA ASP A 117 -5.54 -14.22 -16.09
C ASP A 117 -5.95 -14.33 -17.57
N ASP A 118 -5.70 -13.31 -18.36
CA ASP A 118 -5.83 -13.43 -19.81
C ASP A 118 -4.44 -13.71 -20.43
N TYR A 119 -3.85 -14.86 -20.04
CA TYR A 119 -2.57 -15.29 -20.57
C TYR A 119 -2.73 -16.08 -21.87
N ASN A 120 -2.18 -15.53 -22.94
CA ASN A 120 -2.01 -16.26 -24.18
C ASN A 120 -0.67 -17.01 -24.13
N GLU A 121 -0.70 -18.35 -24.14
CA GLU A 121 0.50 -19.21 -24.03
C GLU A 121 1.52 -19.00 -25.17
N ASP A 122 1.09 -18.49 -26.31
CA ASP A 122 1.95 -18.22 -27.47
C ASP A 122 2.67 -16.87 -27.42
N LYS A 123 2.41 -16.05 -26.40
CA LYS A 123 2.95 -14.70 -26.29
C LYS A 123 4.12 -14.60 -25.29
N LYS A 124 5.19 -13.93 -25.69
CA LYS A 124 6.27 -13.60 -24.74
C LYS A 124 5.82 -12.53 -23.76
N TYR A 125 6.23 -12.66 -22.51
CA TYR A 125 5.91 -11.70 -21.46
C TYR A 125 7.17 -11.14 -20.80
N LEU A 126 7.16 -9.83 -20.53
CA LEU A 126 8.10 -9.18 -19.61
C LEU A 126 7.53 -9.30 -18.19
N ASP A 127 8.14 -10.15 -17.38
CA ASP A 127 7.77 -10.32 -16.00
C ASP A 127 8.39 -9.22 -15.14
N LEU A 128 7.59 -8.57 -14.30
CA LEU A 128 7.99 -7.47 -13.45
C LEU A 128 7.63 -7.72 -11.98
N ILE A 129 8.54 -7.36 -11.10
CA ILE A 129 8.28 -7.17 -9.66
C ILE A 129 8.40 -5.67 -9.40
N ILE A 130 7.37 -5.08 -8.80
CA ILE A 130 7.27 -3.64 -8.56
C ILE A 130 7.29 -3.40 -7.05
N LYS A 131 8.21 -2.54 -6.60
CA LYS A 131 8.24 -2.00 -5.25
C LYS A 131 8.12 -0.48 -5.34
N ALA A 132 7.21 0.11 -4.55
CA ALA A 132 6.93 1.54 -4.60
C ALA A 132 6.71 2.12 -3.20
N ASP A 133 6.73 3.45 -3.12
CA ASP A 133 6.54 4.20 -1.88
C ASP A 133 5.08 4.20 -1.40
N ALA A 134 4.13 4.10 -2.33
CA ALA A 134 2.70 4.14 -2.01
C ALA A 134 1.87 3.25 -2.96
N LEU A 135 0.68 2.85 -2.53
CA LEU A 135 -0.26 2.10 -3.38
C LEU A 135 -0.69 2.91 -4.61
N GLY A 136 -0.93 4.22 -4.45
CA GLY A 136 -1.22 5.11 -5.59
C GLY A 136 -0.10 5.16 -6.62
N SER A 137 1.17 5.03 -6.20
CA SER A 137 2.31 4.90 -7.12
C SER A 137 2.26 3.59 -7.90
N ILE A 138 1.87 2.48 -7.25
CA ILE A 138 1.69 1.18 -7.91
C ILE A 138 0.57 1.26 -8.96
N GLU A 139 -0.55 1.90 -8.63
CA GLU A 139 -1.67 2.10 -9.56
C GLU A 139 -1.25 2.93 -10.77
N ALA A 140 -0.59 4.07 -10.55
CA ALA A 140 -0.07 4.92 -11.62
C ALA A 140 0.96 4.19 -12.50
N ILE A 141 1.83 3.35 -11.91
CA ILE A 141 2.77 2.52 -12.66
C ILE A 141 2.02 1.50 -13.51
N ARG A 142 1.00 0.83 -12.98
CA ARG A 142 0.17 -0.12 -13.73
C ARG A 142 -0.51 0.55 -14.93
N GLU A 143 -1.12 1.73 -14.73
CA GLU A 143 -1.77 2.49 -15.81
C GLU A 143 -0.79 2.83 -16.93
N ILE A 144 0.39 3.35 -16.59
CA ILE A 144 1.42 3.69 -17.58
C ILE A 144 1.93 2.44 -18.32
N LEU A 145 2.14 1.33 -17.63
CA LEU A 145 2.57 0.08 -18.25
C LEU A 145 1.49 -0.49 -19.18
N ASN A 146 0.21 -0.32 -18.86
CA ASN A 146 -0.91 -0.76 -19.71
C ASN A 146 -1.04 0.04 -21.02
N ILE A 147 -0.60 1.31 -21.02
CA ILE A 147 -0.62 2.16 -22.22
C ILE A 147 0.50 1.76 -23.22
N LEU A 148 1.53 1.04 -22.77
CA LEU A 148 2.60 0.60 -23.66
C LEU A 148 2.09 -0.40 -24.71
N PRO A 149 2.60 -0.33 -25.97
CA PRO A 149 2.22 -1.26 -27.03
C PRO A 149 2.66 -2.69 -26.68
N GLN A 150 1.70 -3.57 -26.43
CA GLN A 150 1.94 -4.94 -25.99
C GLN A 150 1.67 -5.99 -27.07
N GLU A 151 1.69 -5.63 -28.36
CA GLU A 151 1.36 -6.54 -29.46
C GLU A 151 2.28 -7.77 -29.55
N LYS A 152 3.59 -7.57 -29.41
CA LYS A 152 4.62 -8.62 -29.54
C LYS A 152 5.08 -9.20 -28.22
N VAL A 153 5.21 -8.38 -27.20
CA VAL A 153 5.60 -8.76 -25.84
C VAL A 153 4.59 -8.15 -24.88
N GLY A 154 3.95 -8.99 -24.07
CA GLY A 154 3.07 -8.53 -23.00
C GLY A 154 3.86 -8.13 -21.76
N ILE A 155 3.24 -7.39 -20.86
CA ILE A 155 3.77 -7.11 -19.52
C ILE A 155 2.96 -7.95 -18.52
N ARG A 156 3.69 -8.63 -17.62
CA ARG A 156 3.08 -9.39 -16.54
C ARG A 156 3.68 -8.95 -15.20
N ILE A 157 2.85 -8.43 -14.33
CA ILE A 157 3.25 -8.03 -12.99
C ILE A 157 3.10 -9.24 -12.07
N ILE A 158 4.22 -9.87 -11.70
CA ILE A 158 4.26 -11.04 -10.80
C ILE A 158 3.92 -10.61 -9.38
N LYS A 159 4.47 -9.46 -8.95
CA LYS A 159 4.30 -8.93 -7.61
C LYS A 159 4.36 -7.41 -7.63
N ALA A 160 3.47 -6.76 -6.90
CA ALA A 160 3.51 -5.31 -6.68
C ALA A 160 3.17 -5.03 -5.23
N GLU A 161 4.11 -4.44 -4.49
CA GLU A 161 3.98 -4.15 -3.06
C GLU A 161 4.62 -2.81 -2.71
N VAL A 162 4.14 -2.22 -1.64
CA VAL A 162 4.73 -1.03 -1.02
C VAL A 162 5.88 -1.46 -0.11
N GLY A 163 7.00 -0.73 -0.16
CA GLY A 163 8.18 -0.95 0.69
C GLY A 163 9.46 -1.21 -0.07
N ASP A 164 10.55 -1.41 0.68
CA ASP A 164 11.89 -1.62 0.15
C ASP A 164 12.02 -2.96 -0.58
N VAL A 165 12.98 -3.02 -1.52
CA VAL A 165 13.30 -4.28 -2.19
C VAL A 165 14.02 -5.20 -1.22
N SER A 166 13.47 -6.38 -0.99
CA SER A 166 13.95 -7.39 -0.06
C SER A 166 14.68 -8.55 -0.76
N GLU A 167 15.40 -9.35 0.00
CA GLU A 167 16.03 -10.57 -0.50
C GLU A 167 15.02 -11.55 -1.12
N THR A 168 13.81 -11.62 -0.55
CA THR A 168 12.74 -12.48 -1.10
C THR A 168 12.27 -12.03 -2.47
N ASP A 169 12.27 -10.72 -2.74
CA ASP A 169 11.93 -10.19 -4.06
C ASP A 169 13.00 -10.57 -5.10
N VAL A 170 14.27 -10.54 -4.71
CA VAL A 170 15.37 -10.97 -5.59
C VAL A 170 15.29 -12.46 -5.89
N LYS A 171 15.02 -13.30 -4.88
CA LYS A 171 14.82 -14.76 -5.08
C LYS A 171 13.63 -15.07 -5.99
N LEU A 172 12.53 -14.32 -5.82
CA LEU A 172 11.34 -14.44 -6.68
C LEU A 172 11.67 -14.02 -8.11
N ALA A 173 12.38 -12.90 -8.31
CA ALA A 173 12.83 -12.43 -9.61
C ALA A 173 13.68 -13.47 -10.34
N ARG A 174 14.60 -14.13 -9.62
CA ARG A 174 15.39 -15.22 -10.17
C ARG A 174 14.52 -16.39 -10.66
N GLY A 175 13.58 -16.84 -9.80
CA GLY A 175 12.71 -17.99 -10.11
C GLY A 175 11.76 -17.75 -11.28
N SER A 176 11.31 -16.50 -11.47
CA SER A 176 10.38 -16.09 -12.52
C SER A 176 11.05 -15.41 -13.72
N ASN A 177 12.38 -15.21 -13.70
CA ASN A 177 13.11 -14.42 -14.71
C ASN A 177 12.53 -13.01 -14.90
N ALA A 178 12.08 -12.41 -13.78
CA ALA A 178 11.47 -11.10 -13.75
C ALA A 178 12.51 -9.99 -13.54
N ALA A 179 12.23 -8.78 -14.05
CA ALA A 179 12.97 -7.58 -13.71
C ALA A 179 12.37 -6.92 -12.46
N ILE A 180 13.23 -6.39 -11.59
CA ILE A 180 12.78 -5.66 -10.39
C ILE A 180 12.79 -4.17 -10.69
N ILE A 181 11.66 -3.52 -10.43
CA ILE A 181 11.48 -2.07 -10.52
C ILE A 181 11.26 -1.55 -9.09
N SER A 182 12.10 -0.62 -8.67
CA SER A 182 12.01 0.09 -7.39
C SER A 182 11.70 1.56 -7.67
N PHE A 183 10.52 2.02 -7.24
CA PHE A 183 10.07 3.39 -7.42
C PHE A 183 10.09 4.14 -6.10
N ARG A 184 10.99 5.12 -5.96
CA ARG A 184 11.23 5.93 -4.75
C ARG A 184 11.52 5.13 -3.49
N MET A 185 11.96 3.86 -3.64
CA MET A 185 12.27 2.99 -2.52
C MET A 185 13.73 2.59 -2.52
N LYS A 186 14.22 2.24 -1.34
CA LYS A 186 15.57 1.73 -1.16
C LYS A 186 15.61 0.22 -1.44
N THR A 187 16.80 -0.30 -1.47
CA THR A 187 17.07 -1.73 -1.54
C THR A 187 17.80 -2.13 -0.28
N ASP A 188 17.36 -3.19 0.37
CA ASP A 188 18.07 -3.75 1.52
C ASP A 188 19.47 -4.18 1.13
N LYS A 189 20.45 -4.01 2.02
CA LYS A 189 21.84 -4.40 1.78
C LYS A 189 21.98 -5.88 1.42
N ILE A 190 21.19 -6.75 2.06
CA ILE A 190 21.18 -8.19 1.78
C ILE A 190 20.60 -8.43 0.38
N ALA A 191 19.56 -7.70 0.00
CA ALA A 191 18.97 -7.77 -1.34
C ALA A 191 19.96 -7.30 -2.43
N GLU A 192 20.74 -6.24 -2.18
CA GLU A 192 21.80 -5.78 -3.12
C GLU A 192 22.87 -6.86 -3.34
N ILE A 193 23.41 -7.43 -2.25
CA ILE A 193 24.41 -8.49 -2.31
C ILE A 193 23.87 -9.73 -3.04
N THR A 194 22.61 -10.10 -2.77
CA THR A 194 21.98 -11.26 -3.40
C THR A 194 21.72 -10.99 -4.90
N ALA A 195 21.28 -9.78 -5.25
CA ALA A 195 21.06 -9.38 -6.64
C ALA A 195 22.36 -9.41 -7.47
N GLU A 196 23.46 -8.94 -6.91
CA GLU A 196 24.79 -9.03 -7.54
C GLU A 196 25.22 -10.48 -7.77
N LYS A 197 25.10 -11.34 -6.75
CA LYS A 197 25.45 -12.77 -6.87
C LYS A 197 24.63 -13.50 -7.92
N GLU A 198 23.35 -13.18 -7.99
CA GLU A 198 22.38 -13.84 -8.90
C GLU A 198 22.28 -13.13 -10.26
N ASN A 199 23.08 -12.08 -10.48
CA ASN A 199 23.07 -11.24 -11.69
C ASN A 199 21.67 -10.68 -12.03
N ILE A 200 20.88 -10.35 -10.99
CA ILE A 200 19.57 -9.72 -11.10
C ILE A 200 19.73 -8.20 -11.06
N LYS A 201 19.15 -7.52 -12.06
CA LYS A 201 19.18 -6.06 -12.11
C LYS A 201 17.99 -5.47 -11.38
N ILE A 202 18.25 -4.61 -10.40
CA ILE A 202 17.25 -3.79 -9.72
C ILE A 202 17.27 -2.42 -10.38
N HIS A 203 16.17 -2.04 -11.04
CA HIS A 203 16.01 -0.75 -11.71
C HIS A 203 15.35 0.23 -10.74
N LYS A 204 16.09 1.27 -10.33
CA LYS A 204 15.64 2.30 -9.39
C LYS A 204 15.19 3.55 -10.15
N PHE A 205 14.01 4.09 -9.81
CA PHE A 205 13.42 5.27 -10.44
C PHE A 205 12.77 6.18 -9.40
N ASP A 206 12.89 7.49 -9.63
CA ASP A 206 12.16 8.52 -8.90
C ASP A 206 11.11 9.19 -9.79
N ILE A 207 11.24 9.02 -11.12
CA ILE A 207 10.37 9.62 -12.13
C ILE A 207 9.68 8.51 -12.92
N ILE A 208 8.35 8.57 -12.99
CA ILE A 208 7.52 7.51 -13.58
C ILE A 208 7.73 7.38 -15.11
N TYR A 209 8.09 8.47 -15.79
CA TYR A 209 8.40 8.44 -17.23
C TYR A 209 9.66 7.65 -17.55
N GLU A 210 10.71 7.76 -16.72
CA GLU A 210 11.94 6.98 -16.88
C GLU A 210 11.68 5.49 -16.71
N LEU A 211 10.80 5.14 -15.77
CA LEU A 211 10.34 3.78 -15.57
C LEU A 211 9.64 3.24 -16.81
N SER A 212 8.74 4.02 -17.42
CA SER A 212 8.01 3.59 -18.62
C SER A 212 8.94 3.42 -19.83
N GLN A 213 9.93 4.28 -20.00
CA GLN A 213 10.95 4.16 -21.04
C GLN A 213 11.79 2.89 -20.83
N LYS A 214 12.17 2.60 -19.58
CA LYS A 214 12.92 1.40 -19.26
C LYS A 214 12.11 0.12 -19.50
N ALA A 215 10.85 0.11 -19.15
CA ALA A 215 9.96 -1.00 -19.43
C ALA A 215 9.88 -1.27 -20.94
N ARG A 216 9.73 -0.23 -21.76
CA ARG A 216 9.75 -0.33 -23.22
C ARG A 216 11.07 -0.93 -23.74
N GLU A 217 12.22 -0.45 -23.24
CA GLU A 217 13.53 -0.99 -23.60
C GLU A 217 13.66 -2.49 -23.25
N LEU A 218 13.19 -2.88 -22.07
CA LEU A 218 13.19 -4.29 -21.62
C LEU A 218 12.28 -5.17 -22.51
N MET A 219 11.13 -4.65 -22.95
CA MET A 219 10.24 -5.34 -23.88
C MET A 219 10.91 -5.54 -25.25
N GLU A 220 11.60 -4.52 -25.76
CA GLU A 220 12.33 -4.60 -27.04
C GLU A 220 13.45 -5.64 -27.00
N ARG A 221 14.14 -5.80 -25.88
CA ARG A 221 15.16 -6.84 -25.70
C ARG A 221 14.59 -8.27 -25.63
N LYS A 222 13.31 -8.40 -25.25
CA LYS A 222 12.62 -9.70 -25.17
C LYS A 222 11.93 -10.14 -26.49
N ARG A 223 11.89 -9.23 -27.49
CA ARG A 223 11.44 -9.57 -28.84
C ARG A 223 12.33 -10.62 -29.48
#